data_1e4ca85131eb6d7704da1850ec62b21c
#
_entry.id   1e4ca85131eb6d7704da1850ec62b21c
#
_cell.length_a   1.000
_cell.length_b   1.000
_cell.length_c   1.000
_cell.angle_alpha   90.00
_cell.angle_beta   90.00
_cell.angle_gamma   90.00
#
_symmetry.space_group_name_H-M   'P 1'
#
loop_
_entity.id
_entity.type
_entity.pdbx_description
1 polymer ?
#
loop_
_entity_poly.entity_id
_entity_poly.type
_entity_poly.pdbx_seq_one_letter_code
_entity_poly.pdbx_strand_id
1 'polypeptide(L)'
;MSSRLYIVEGLPCSGKSTTARYIAEQTGGAFFDEDCADHPADYTFHAFIPDGSEGFTAEETALLRENGAPQPGGIVVPLSRLSGELFNKALKFKIYDFLDWQTERPVMLRKWQEFAERAGDGINVFNCVLLQNPMCETIMRFGMPQEQSFEFILDICSAIAPLEPVVIYLKSSDPAALVRSALPERGNDWLNAVVDYHCSGAYGRLRGLSGFEGYIAALEERQRRELEMLPQLPVKSFLFDDPQRDWNAAYSKIGELLRGTDEH
;
A
#
# COMPACT_ATOMS: atom_id res chain seq x y z
N MET A 1 -5.79 -1.57 -25.94
CA MET A 1 -4.57 -0.93 -25.41
C MET A 1 -3.96 -1.91 -24.41
N SER A 2 -2.65 -2.00 -24.30
CA SER A 2 -1.99 -2.88 -23.33
C SER A 2 -1.98 -2.22 -21.94
N SER A 3 -2.10 -3.02 -20.86
CA SER A 3 -2.02 -2.53 -19.49
C SER A 3 -0.65 -1.91 -19.20
N ARG A 4 -0.64 -0.73 -18.56
CA ARG A 4 0.59 -0.04 -18.15
C ARG A 4 0.84 -0.06 -16.64
N LEU A 5 -0.07 -0.70 -15.89
CA LEU A 5 0.04 -0.83 -14.45
C LEU A 5 -0.46 -2.21 -13.99
N TYR A 6 0.43 -2.98 -13.38
CA TYR A 6 0.11 -4.22 -12.69
C TYR A 6 0.30 -4.01 -11.19
N ILE A 7 -0.66 -4.47 -10.38
CA ILE A 7 -0.61 -4.36 -8.92
C ILE A 7 -0.84 -5.74 -8.32
N VAL A 8 0.10 -6.21 -7.50
CA VAL A 8 -0.01 -7.51 -6.84
C VAL A 8 -0.44 -7.29 -5.40
N GLU A 9 -1.61 -7.82 -5.03
CA GLU A 9 -2.23 -7.65 -3.72
C GLU A 9 -2.39 -8.99 -2.98
N GLY A 10 -2.68 -8.92 -1.69
CA GLY A 10 -2.88 -10.08 -0.81
C GLY A 10 -2.32 -9.84 0.59
N LEU A 11 -2.39 -10.87 1.44
CA LEU A 11 -1.91 -10.79 2.81
C LEU A 11 -0.38 -10.72 2.90
N PRO A 12 0.19 -10.28 4.04
CA PRO A 12 1.61 -10.45 4.32
C PRO A 12 2.05 -11.90 4.11
N CYS A 13 3.25 -12.10 3.61
CA CYS A 13 3.84 -13.42 3.34
C CYS A 13 3.19 -14.23 2.20
N SER A 14 2.22 -13.69 1.46
CA SER A 14 1.54 -14.39 0.35
C SER A 14 2.37 -14.53 -0.94
N GLY A 15 3.59 -14.01 -0.98
CA GLY A 15 4.46 -14.04 -2.16
C GLY A 15 4.29 -12.87 -3.13
N LYS A 16 3.65 -11.79 -2.69
CA LYS A 16 3.41 -10.59 -3.51
C LYS A 16 4.66 -10.03 -4.18
N SER A 17 5.71 -9.72 -3.39
CA SER A 17 6.95 -9.13 -3.92
C SER A 17 7.61 -10.02 -4.96
N THR A 18 7.64 -11.35 -4.74
CA THR A 18 8.19 -12.32 -5.71
C THR A 18 7.36 -12.36 -6.98
N THR A 19 6.03 -12.36 -6.85
CA THR A 19 5.10 -12.34 -7.99
C THR A 19 5.20 -11.04 -8.78
N ALA A 20 5.29 -9.89 -8.09
CA ALA A 20 5.44 -8.60 -8.76
C ALA A 20 6.78 -8.50 -9.52
N ARG A 21 7.89 -9.01 -8.96
CA ARG A 21 9.17 -9.10 -9.67
C ARG A 21 9.08 -10.00 -10.90
N TYR A 22 8.44 -11.16 -10.78
CA TYR A 22 8.20 -12.04 -11.92
C TYR A 22 7.42 -11.32 -13.04
N ILE A 23 6.35 -10.61 -12.70
CA ILE A 23 5.58 -9.84 -13.70
C ILE A 23 6.45 -8.76 -14.35
N ALA A 24 7.24 -8.02 -13.58
CA ALA A 24 8.14 -7.01 -14.11
C ALA A 24 9.17 -7.61 -15.09
N GLU A 25 9.75 -8.76 -14.76
CA GLU A 25 10.67 -9.49 -15.65
C GLU A 25 9.99 -9.96 -16.94
N GLN A 26 8.74 -10.47 -16.87
CA GLN A 26 8.01 -10.96 -18.04
C GLN A 26 7.56 -9.82 -18.97
N THR A 27 7.26 -8.65 -18.41
CA THR A 27 6.73 -7.48 -19.15
C THR A 27 7.80 -6.47 -19.54
N GLY A 28 9.02 -6.58 -19.00
CA GLY A 28 10.04 -5.53 -19.07
C GLY A 28 9.68 -4.26 -18.30
N GLY A 29 8.75 -4.35 -17.36
CA GLY A 29 8.25 -3.24 -16.56
C GLY A 29 9.16 -2.84 -15.40
N ALA A 30 8.97 -1.62 -14.89
CA ALA A 30 9.64 -1.14 -13.68
C ALA A 30 8.93 -1.69 -12.44
N PHE A 31 9.68 -2.37 -11.56
CA PHE A 31 9.17 -2.90 -10.29
C PHE A 31 9.36 -1.90 -9.16
N PHE A 32 8.30 -1.71 -8.34
CA PHE A 32 8.33 -0.89 -7.13
C PHE A 32 7.78 -1.71 -5.95
N ASP A 33 8.62 -1.91 -4.93
CA ASP A 33 8.24 -2.59 -3.68
C ASP A 33 7.59 -1.62 -2.70
N GLU A 34 6.81 -2.13 -1.73
CA GLU A 34 6.14 -1.31 -0.70
C GLU A 34 7.11 -0.46 0.13
N ASP A 35 8.34 -0.93 0.34
CA ASP A 35 9.38 -0.23 1.10
C ASP A 35 10.25 0.72 0.26
N CYS A 36 9.89 0.94 -1.00
CA CYS A 36 10.65 1.82 -1.88
C CYS A 36 10.48 3.28 -1.45
N ALA A 37 11.58 3.93 -1.03
CA ALA A 37 11.56 5.31 -0.56
C ALA A 37 11.05 6.31 -1.62
N ASP A 38 11.29 6.01 -2.89
CA ASP A 38 10.86 6.82 -4.04
C ASP A 38 9.68 6.18 -4.78
N HIS A 39 8.78 5.48 -4.06
CA HIS A 39 7.60 4.86 -4.68
C HIS A 39 6.76 5.92 -5.40
N PRO A 40 6.42 5.73 -6.70
CA PRO A 40 5.79 6.78 -7.50
C PRO A 40 4.37 7.11 -7.06
N ALA A 41 3.66 6.18 -6.42
CA ALA A 41 2.26 6.31 -6.02
C ALA A 41 2.02 6.20 -4.51
N ASP A 42 3.09 6.08 -3.70
CA ASP A 42 2.97 5.91 -2.24
C ASP A 42 3.96 6.79 -1.46
N TYR A 43 3.72 6.96 -0.16
CA TYR A 43 4.49 7.81 0.75
C TYR A 43 5.07 7.03 1.95
N THR A 44 5.76 5.93 1.70
CA THR A 44 6.52 5.25 2.76
C THR A 44 7.50 6.21 3.40
N PHE A 45 7.57 6.40 4.67
CA PHE A 45 8.53 7.24 5.40
C PHE A 45 8.60 8.71 4.95
N HIS A 46 7.44 9.30 4.68
CA HIS A 46 7.29 10.74 4.40
C HIS A 46 6.45 11.43 5.47
N ALA A 47 6.65 12.72 5.63
CA ALA A 47 5.79 13.58 6.44
C ALA A 47 5.07 14.60 5.55
N PHE A 48 3.82 14.93 5.87
CA PHE A 48 3.13 16.09 5.32
C PHE A 48 3.02 17.15 6.38
N ILE A 49 3.66 18.28 6.17
CA ILE A 49 3.65 19.43 7.09
C ILE A 49 2.62 20.43 6.55
N PRO A 50 1.45 20.56 7.19
CA PRO A 50 0.44 21.55 6.80
C PRO A 50 0.96 22.99 6.86
N ASP A 51 0.46 23.85 5.97
CA ASP A 51 0.77 25.29 6.01
C ASP A 51 0.34 25.88 7.36
N GLY A 52 1.21 26.71 7.94
CA GLY A 52 0.95 27.32 9.24
C GLY A 52 1.14 26.39 10.44
N SER A 53 1.69 25.18 10.27
CA SER A 53 2.05 24.31 11.39
C SER A 53 2.97 25.02 12.36
N GLU A 54 2.59 24.98 13.64
CA GLU A 54 3.39 25.57 14.72
C GLU A 54 4.61 24.73 15.07
N GLY A 55 5.62 25.36 15.69
CA GLY A 55 6.80 24.67 16.22
C GLY A 55 7.99 24.60 15.28
N PHE A 56 7.88 25.15 14.06
CA PHE A 56 9.00 25.29 13.12
C PHE A 56 9.48 26.74 13.05
N THR A 57 10.80 26.95 13.13
CA THR A 57 11.41 28.25 12.87
C THR A 57 11.37 28.60 11.37
N ALA A 58 11.66 29.86 11.02
CA ALA A 58 11.77 30.28 9.63
C ALA A 58 12.86 29.48 8.86
N GLU A 59 13.98 29.19 9.53
CA GLU A 59 15.10 28.41 8.97
C GLU A 59 14.70 26.96 8.77
N GLU A 60 14.03 26.35 9.74
CA GLU A 60 13.51 24.98 9.62
C GLU A 60 12.47 24.86 8.49
N THR A 61 11.59 25.86 8.37
CA THR A 61 10.60 25.91 7.28
C THR A 61 11.30 26.03 5.90
N ALA A 62 12.38 26.78 5.81
CA ALA A 62 13.18 26.87 4.59
C ALA A 62 13.83 25.52 4.24
N LEU A 63 14.38 24.80 5.23
CA LEU A 63 14.94 23.46 5.05
C LEU A 63 13.88 22.42 4.63
N LEU A 64 12.67 22.50 5.20
CA LEU A 64 11.56 21.64 4.77
C LEU A 64 11.20 21.88 3.30
N ARG A 65 11.18 23.13 2.84
CA ARG A 65 10.91 23.49 1.43
C ARG A 65 12.04 23.04 0.48
N GLU A 66 13.28 23.13 0.94
CA GLU A 66 14.45 22.68 0.16
C GLU A 66 14.46 21.15 -0.04
N ASN A 67 14.09 20.40 1.00
CA ASN A 67 14.15 18.94 1.02
C ASN A 67 12.84 18.26 0.60
N GLY A 68 11.74 19.00 0.51
CA GLY A 68 10.40 18.49 0.22
C GLY A 68 9.84 18.97 -1.11
N ALA A 69 8.61 18.55 -1.39
CA ALA A 69 7.81 18.97 -2.52
C ALA A 69 6.57 19.71 -2.02
N PRO A 70 6.26 20.92 -2.55
CA PRO A 70 5.02 21.61 -2.21
C PRO A 70 3.81 20.80 -2.70
N GLN A 71 2.78 20.79 -1.85
CA GLN A 71 1.48 20.18 -2.11
C GLN A 71 0.39 21.19 -1.71
N PRO A 72 -0.84 21.08 -2.22
CA PRO A 72 -1.94 21.91 -1.74
C PRO A 72 -2.10 21.79 -0.22
N GLY A 73 -1.98 22.91 0.48
CA GLY A 73 -2.11 22.99 1.94
C GLY A 73 -0.86 22.62 2.75
N GLY A 74 0.31 22.39 2.11
CA GLY A 74 1.53 22.07 2.86
C GLY A 74 2.71 21.59 2.02
N ILE A 75 3.61 20.86 2.68
CA ILE A 75 4.83 20.33 2.07
C ILE A 75 4.95 18.86 2.43
N VAL A 76 5.14 17.99 1.44
CA VAL A 76 5.55 16.59 1.66
C VAL A 76 7.07 16.53 1.67
N VAL A 77 7.65 15.92 2.71
CA VAL A 77 9.09 15.78 2.85
C VAL A 77 9.49 14.34 3.18
N PRO A 78 10.47 13.76 2.47
CA PRO A 78 11.06 12.48 2.86
C PRO A 78 11.77 12.63 4.21
N LEU A 79 11.36 11.87 5.22
CA LEU A 79 11.97 11.93 6.55
C LEU A 79 13.46 11.54 6.54
N SER A 80 13.87 10.71 5.57
CA SER A 80 15.26 10.33 5.35
C SER A 80 16.19 11.51 4.98
N ARG A 81 15.65 12.63 4.52
CA ARG A 81 16.40 13.85 4.20
C ARG A 81 16.56 14.78 5.38
N LEU A 82 15.93 14.49 6.50
CA LEU A 82 15.95 15.30 7.70
C LEU A 82 16.80 14.65 8.78
N SER A 83 17.28 15.45 9.72
CA SER A 83 18.09 14.97 10.85
C SER A 83 17.83 15.79 12.12
N GLY A 84 18.31 15.28 13.26
CA GLY A 84 18.28 15.98 14.56
C GLY A 84 16.86 16.39 14.99
N GLU A 85 16.74 17.61 15.47
CA GLU A 85 15.47 18.13 16.00
C GLU A 85 14.41 18.32 14.91
N LEU A 86 14.82 18.73 13.70
CA LEU A 86 13.91 18.88 12.57
C LEU A 86 13.25 17.56 12.17
N PHE A 87 14.02 16.46 12.16
CA PHE A 87 13.48 15.13 11.97
C PHE A 87 12.42 14.78 13.02
N ASN A 88 12.73 15.01 14.32
CA ASN A 88 11.79 14.69 15.41
C ASN A 88 10.51 15.53 15.35
N LYS A 89 10.60 16.77 14.91
CA LYS A 89 9.43 17.64 14.68
C LYS A 89 8.60 17.13 13.50
N ALA A 90 9.22 16.86 12.36
CA ALA A 90 8.56 16.39 11.16
C ALA A 90 7.96 14.98 11.33
N LEU A 91 8.57 14.12 12.15
CA LEU A 91 8.06 12.77 12.43
C LEU A 91 6.62 12.79 12.98
N LYS A 92 6.23 13.83 13.71
CA LYS A 92 4.86 13.99 14.23
C LYS A 92 3.80 14.21 13.14
N PHE A 93 4.24 14.42 11.92
CA PHE A 93 3.41 14.62 10.73
C PHE A 93 3.61 13.49 9.72
N LYS A 94 4.15 12.35 10.17
CA LYS A 94 4.37 11.20 9.28
C LYS A 94 3.04 10.71 8.73
N ILE A 95 2.99 10.58 7.41
CA ILE A 95 1.88 9.97 6.67
C ILE A 95 1.80 8.50 7.11
N TYR A 96 0.61 7.95 7.23
CA TYR A 96 0.25 6.62 7.74
C TYR A 96 0.27 6.43 9.25
N ASP A 97 0.89 7.34 10.04
CA ASP A 97 0.99 7.14 11.49
C ASP A 97 0.34 8.25 12.34
N PHE A 98 0.52 9.52 11.95
CA PHE A 98 0.20 10.62 12.84
C PHE A 98 -0.80 11.65 12.30
N LEU A 99 -1.06 11.67 11.01
CA LEU A 99 -2.05 12.57 10.44
C LEU A 99 -3.48 12.07 10.71
N ASP A 100 -4.43 12.99 10.82
CA ASP A 100 -5.84 12.63 10.75
C ASP A 100 -6.24 12.30 9.30
N TRP A 101 -7.33 11.54 9.15
CA TRP A 101 -7.79 11.09 7.85
C TRP A 101 -8.16 12.20 6.87
N GLN A 102 -8.69 13.32 7.38
CA GLN A 102 -9.11 14.43 6.53
C GLN A 102 -7.89 15.12 5.88
N THR A 103 -6.79 15.17 6.62
CA THR A 103 -5.50 15.68 6.12
C THR A 103 -4.79 14.65 5.24
N GLU A 104 -4.77 13.38 5.65
CA GLU A 104 -3.99 12.33 4.99
C GLU A 104 -4.58 11.90 3.63
N ARG A 105 -5.90 11.65 3.57
CA ARG A 105 -6.59 11.17 2.37
C ARG A 105 -6.30 11.98 1.10
N PRO A 106 -6.45 13.32 1.07
CA PRO A 106 -6.17 14.11 -0.13
C PRO A 106 -4.69 14.10 -0.52
N VAL A 107 -3.76 14.01 0.43
CA VAL A 107 -2.32 13.91 0.17
C VAL A 107 -1.99 12.59 -0.53
N MET A 108 -2.53 11.48 -0.03
CA MET A 108 -2.35 10.15 -0.62
C MET A 108 -2.99 10.08 -2.02
N LEU A 109 -4.22 10.57 -2.18
CA LEU A 109 -4.91 10.57 -3.48
C LEU A 109 -4.15 11.40 -4.51
N ARG A 110 -3.61 12.54 -4.10
CA ARG A 110 -2.80 13.39 -4.98
C ARG A 110 -1.56 12.67 -5.50
N LYS A 111 -0.91 11.86 -4.68
CA LYS A 111 0.25 11.06 -5.10
C LYS A 111 -0.11 10.10 -6.25
N TRP A 112 -1.26 9.44 -6.16
CA TRP A 112 -1.76 8.57 -7.21
C TRP A 112 -2.09 9.34 -8.51
N GLN A 113 -2.70 10.52 -8.39
CA GLN A 113 -2.99 11.40 -9.54
C GLN A 113 -1.70 11.83 -10.24
N GLU A 114 -0.70 12.31 -9.48
CA GLU A 114 0.60 12.70 -10.01
C GLU A 114 1.35 11.54 -10.67
N PHE A 115 1.25 10.35 -10.11
CA PHE A 115 1.78 9.14 -10.73
C PHE A 115 1.09 8.88 -12.09
N ALA A 116 -0.23 8.87 -12.14
CA ALA A 116 -0.97 8.62 -13.37
C ALA A 116 -0.65 9.65 -14.47
N GLU A 117 -0.47 10.93 -14.09
CA GLU A 117 -0.08 12.01 -15.01
C GLU A 117 1.35 11.83 -15.58
N ARG A 118 2.27 11.20 -14.83
CA ARG A 118 3.70 11.10 -15.16
C ARG A 118 4.14 9.73 -15.64
N ALA A 119 3.30 8.71 -15.54
CA ALA A 119 3.67 7.32 -15.78
C ALA A 119 4.18 7.02 -17.22
N GLY A 120 3.91 7.90 -18.21
CA GLY A 120 4.35 7.72 -19.58
C GLY A 120 3.78 6.43 -20.21
N ASP A 121 4.52 5.86 -21.17
CA ASP A 121 4.11 4.64 -21.89
C ASP A 121 4.74 3.36 -21.31
N GLY A 122 5.56 3.49 -20.28
CA GLY A 122 6.21 2.36 -19.61
C GLY A 122 5.25 1.54 -18.76
N ILE A 123 5.57 0.24 -18.61
CA ILE A 123 4.84 -0.64 -17.70
C ILE A 123 5.40 -0.48 -16.28
N ASN A 124 4.50 -0.31 -15.31
CA ASN A 124 4.82 -0.23 -13.90
C ASN A 124 4.22 -1.44 -13.17
N VAL A 125 4.97 -2.01 -12.24
CA VAL A 125 4.53 -3.16 -11.45
C VAL A 125 4.71 -2.84 -9.97
N PHE A 126 3.60 -2.78 -9.25
CA PHE A 126 3.55 -2.42 -7.84
C PHE A 126 3.29 -3.62 -6.94
N ASN A 127 3.93 -3.63 -5.78
CA ASN A 127 3.61 -4.51 -4.67
C ASN A 127 2.70 -3.77 -3.68
N CYS A 128 1.48 -4.26 -3.49
CA CYS A 128 0.49 -4.04 -2.42
C CYS A 128 0.13 -2.60 -1.99
N VAL A 129 0.09 -1.64 -2.89
CA VAL A 129 -0.22 -0.24 -2.51
C VAL A 129 -1.67 0.19 -2.76
N LEU A 130 -2.45 -0.57 -3.55
CA LEU A 130 -3.84 -0.20 -3.88
C LEU A 130 -4.85 -0.63 -2.82
N LEU A 131 -4.73 -1.85 -2.30
CA LEU A 131 -5.65 -2.40 -1.31
C LEU A 131 -5.02 -2.43 0.08
N GLN A 132 -3.85 -3.04 0.23
CA GLN A 132 -3.23 -3.24 1.54
C GLN A 132 -3.06 -1.93 2.31
N ASN A 133 -2.39 -0.92 1.75
CA ASN A 133 -2.09 0.31 2.47
C ASN A 133 -3.35 1.11 2.81
N PRO A 134 -4.28 1.38 1.87
CA PRO A 134 -5.57 2.00 2.20
C PRO A 134 -6.39 1.24 3.24
N MET A 135 -6.39 -0.10 3.19
CA MET A 135 -7.15 -0.91 4.15
C MET A 135 -6.50 -0.93 5.53
N CYS A 136 -5.16 -0.94 5.61
CA CYS A 136 -4.44 -0.79 6.87
C CYS A 136 -4.76 0.55 7.53
N GLU A 137 -4.80 1.64 6.77
CA GLU A 137 -5.16 2.95 7.31
C GLU A 137 -6.64 3.02 7.71
N THR A 138 -7.53 2.81 6.76
CA THR A 138 -8.95 3.04 7.00
C THR A 138 -9.56 2.09 8.01
N ILE A 139 -9.21 0.80 7.95
CA ILE A 139 -9.75 -0.20 8.89
C ILE A 139 -8.89 -0.28 10.15
N MET A 140 -7.61 -0.64 10.02
CA MET A 140 -6.82 -1.02 11.20
C MET A 140 -6.54 0.20 12.08
N ARG A 141 -6.07 1.29 11.50
CA ARG A 141 -5.74 2.50 12.24
C ARG A 141 -6.98 3.29 12.65
N PHE A 142 -7.90 3.59 11.74
CA PHE A 142 -9.05 4.47 12.00
C PHE A 142 -10.34 3.72 12.37
N GLY A 143 -10.44 2.40 12.15
CA GLY A 143 -11.64 1.61 12.46
C GLY A 143 -12.86 1.97 11.61
N MET A 144 -12.65 2.45 10.39
CA MET A 144 -13.70 2.94 9.52
C MET A 144 -14.64 1.84 9.01
N PRO A 145 -15.90 2.19 8.69
CA PRO A 145 -16.80 1.32 7.93
C PRO A 145 -16.20 0.95 6.56
N GLN A 146 -16.59 -0.19 6.04
CA GLN A 146 -16.10 -0.72 4.76
C GLN A 146 -16.38 0.24 3.59
N GLU A 147 -17.50 0.93 3.63
CA GLU A 147 -17.94 1.88 2.60
C GLU A 147 -16.93 3.03 2.41
N GLN A 148 -16.37 3.55 3.51
CA GLN A 148 -15.37 4.63 3.46
C GLN A 148 -14.04 4.17 2.88
N SER A 149 -13.63 2.93 3.19
CA SER A 149 -12.45 2.30 2.56
C SER A 149 -12.67 2.13 1.06
N PHE A 150 -13.86 1.66 0.68
CA PHE A 150 -14.24 1.44 -0.71
C PHE A 150 -14.27 2.73 -1.52
N GLU A 151 -14.87 3.79 -0.98
CA GLU A 151 -14.88 5.11 -1.62
C GLU A 151 -13.48 5.63 -1.91
N PHE A 152 -12.56 5.50 -0.96
CA PHE A 152 -11.17 5.94 -1.16
C PHE A 152 -10.46 5.11 -2.24
N ILE A 153 -10.63 3.79 -2.23
CA ILE A 153 -10.05 2.90 -3.25
C ILE A 153 -10.66 3.19 -4.64
N LEU A 154 -11.94 3.50 -4.73
CA LEU A 154 -12.58 3.93 -5.98
C LEU A 154 -12.00 5.24 -6.52
N ASP A 155 -11.68 6.21 -5.66
CA ASP A 155 -11.02 7.45 -6.08
C ASP A 155 -9.61 7.17 -6.64
N ILE A 156 -8.86 6.26 -6.01
CA ILE A 156 -7.56 5.81 -6.54
C ILE A 156 -7.74 5.12 -7.90
N CYS A 157 -8.68 4.18 -8.01
CA CYS A 157 -8.98 3.49 -9.27
C CYS A 157 -9.35 4.48 -10.40
N SER A 158 -10.11 5.52 -10.05
CA SER A 158 -10.47 6.58 -11.00
C SER A 158 -9.24 7.37 -11.48
N ALA A 159 -8.31 7.67 -10.57
CA ALA A 159 -7.08 8.38 -10.90
C ALA A 159 -6.17 7.57 -11.85
N ILE A 160 -6.08 6.26 -11.65
CA ILE A 160 -5.20 5.38 -12.44
C ILE A 160 -5.89 4.72 -13.64
N ALA A 161 -7.18 4.97 -13.87
CA ALA A 161 -7.93 4.38 -14.98
C ALA A 161 -7.25 4.54 -16.37
N PRO A 162 -6.59 5.69 -16.69
CA PRO A 162 -5.87 5.84 -17.96
C PRO A 162 -4.70 4.86 -18.17
N LEU A 163 -4.22 4.21 -17.11
CA LEU A 163 -3.13 3.23 -17.16
C LEU A 163 -3.62 1.79 -17.40
N GLU A 164 -4.94 1.60 -17.49
CA GLU A 164 -5.59 0.28 -17.64
C GLU A 164 -5.08 -0.73 -16.60
N PRO A 165 -5.26 -0.43 -15.29
CA PRO A 165 -4.66 -1.22 -14.23
C PRO A 165 -5.19 -2.66 -14.19
N VAL A 166 -4.28 -3.59 -13.91
CA VAL A 166 -4.58 -5.01 -13.67
C VAL A 166 -4.17 -5.36 -12.25
N VAL A 167 -5.12 -5.86 -11.45
CA VAL A 167 -4.87 -6.32 -10.09
C VAL A 167 -4.77 -7.84 -10.07
N ILE A 168 -3.68 -8.35 -9.51
CA ILE A 168 -3.45 -9.77 -9.27
C ILE A 168 -3.50 -9.99 -7.77
N TYR A 169 -4.56 -10.66 -7.28
CA TYR A 169 -4.78 -10.89 -5.87
C TYR A 169 -4.40 -12.31 -5.46
N LEU A 170 -3.45 -12.45 -4.53
CA LEU A 170 -2.97 -13.71 -3.97
C LEU A 170 -3.73 -14.00 -2.67
N LYS A 171 -4.82 -14.77 -2.74
CA LYS A 171 -5.64 -15.12 -1.60
C LYS A 171 -5.03 -16.28 -0.82
N SER A 172 -5.12 -16.23 0.49
CA SER A 172 -4.78 -17.35 1.38
C SER A 172 -6.02 -17.88 2.07
N SER A 173 -6.23 -19.20 2.03
CA SER A 173 -7.30 -19.86 2.80
C SER A 173 -6.92 -20.08 4.27
N ASP A 174 -5.64 -19.95 4.63
CA ASP A 174 -5.13 -20.09 6.01
C ASP A 174 -4.08 -19.00 6.30
N PRO A 175 -4.52 -17.79 6.70
CA PRO A 175 -3.62 -16.71 7.07
C PRO A 175 -2.67 -17.06 8.23
N ALA A 176 -3.13 -17.89 9.17
CA ALA A 176 -2.32 -18.29 10.30
C ALA A 176 -1.14 -19.18 9.87
N ALA A 177 -1.38 -20.18 9.02
CA ALA A 177 -0.32 -21.01 8.47
C ALA A 177 0.66 -20.18 7.61
N LEU A 178 0.14 -19.24 6.82
CA LEU A 178 0.94 -18.33 6.00
C LEU A 178 1.92 -17.52 6.84
N VAL A 179 1.45 -16.88 7.91
CA VAL A 179 2.30 -16.09 8.82
C VAL A 179 3.29 -17.00 9.55
N ARG A 180 2.85 -18.15 10.08
CA ARG A 180 3.74 -19.09 10.76
C ARG A 180 4.86 -19.61 9.88
N SER A 181 4.60 -19.85 8.59
CA SER A 181 5.62 -20.30 7.64
C SER A 181 6.73 -19.29 7.40
N ALA A 182 6.45 -17.99 7.58
CA ALA A 182 7.42 -16.91 7.41
C ALA A 182 8.25 -16.60 8.66
N LEU A 183 7.83 -17.06 9.84
CA LEU A 183 8.51 -16.76 11.11
C LEU A 183 9.98 -17.18 11.17
N PRO A 184 10.41 -18.33 10.61
CA PRO A 184 11.82 -18.72 10.61
C PRO A 184 12.73 -17.70 9.91
N GLU A 185 12.22 -17.03 8.90
CA GLU A 185 12.95 -16.02 8.13
C GLU A 185 12.79 -14.61 8.75
N ARG A 186 11.57 -14.23 9.13
CA ARG A 186 11.23 -12.88 9.57
C ARG A 186 11.55 -12.60 11.05
N GLY A 187 11.49 -13.62 11.89
CA GLY A 187 11.76 -13.55 13.32
C GLY A 187 10.63 -12.96 14.18
N ASN A 188 10.83 -13.04 15.51
CA ASN A 188 9.82 -12.61 16.48
C ASN A 188 9.67 -11.08 16.56
N ASP A 189 10.73 -10.31 16.30
CA ASP A 189 10.65 -8.84 16.34
C ASP A 189 9.72 -8.31 15.26
N TRP A 190 9.79 -8.88 14.04
CA TRP A 190 8.81 -8.60 13.00
C TRP A 190 7.39 -8.97 13.42
N LEU A 191 7.20 -10.16 14.00
CA LEU A 191 5.88 -10.59 14.47
C LEU A 191 5.31 -9.62 15.50
N ASN A 192 6.11 -9.22 16.50
CA ASN A 192 5.68 -8.29 17.52
C ASN A 192 5.29 -6.92 16.91
N ALA A 193 6.05 -6.42 15.95
CA ALA A 193 5.76 -5.16 15.29
C ALA A 193 4.44 -5.20 14.51
N VAL A 194 4.18 -6.26 13.72
CA VAL A 194 2.93 -6.38 12.96
C VAL A 194 1.72 -6.66 13.85
N VAL A 195 1.90 -7.40 14.95
CA VAL A 195 0.86 -7.60 15.98
C VAL A 195 0.49 -6.27 16.61
N ASP A 196 1.48 -5.49 17.05
CA ASP A 196 1.25 -4.19 17.66
C ASP A 196 0.53 -3.26 16.68
N TYR A 197 1.02 -3.14 15.46
CA TYR A 197 0.42 -2.30 14.42
C TYR A 197 -1.07 -2.63 14.18
N HIS A 198 -1.43 -3.90 14.03
CA HIS A 198 -2.81 -4.30 13.69
C HIS A 198 -3.75 -4.33 14.92
N CYS A 199 -3.23 -4.61 16.10
CA CYS A 199 -4.05 -4.75 17.30
C CYS A 199 -4.19 -3.44 18.09
N SER A 200 -3.21 -2.52 18.02
CA SER A 200 -3.24 -1.26 18.77
C SER A 200 -3.98 -0.12 18.04
N GLY A 201 -4.35 -0.30 16.76
CA GLY A 201 -5.21 0.61 16.03
C GLY A 201 -6.66 0.63 16.54
N ALA A 202 -7.50 1.52 16.00
CA ALA A 202 -8.89 1.65 16.44
C ALA A 202 -9.67 0.34 16.25
N TYR A 203 -9.46 -0.36 15.14
CA TYR A 203 -10.12 -1.64 14.87
C TYR A 203 -9.80 -2.70 15.93
N GLY A 204 -8.51 -2.89 16.23
CA GLY A 204 -8.06 -3.88 17.22
C GLY A 204 -8.54 -3.55 18.62
N ARG A 205 -8.41 -2.29 19.06
CA ARG A 205 -8.91 -1.84 20.37
C ARG A 205 -10.41 -2.04 20.54
N LEU A 206 -11.22 -1.67 19.56
CA LEU A 206 -12.67 -1.82 19.61
C LEU A 206 -13.12 -3.28 19.72
N ARG A 207 -12.31 -4.22 19.27
CA ARG A 207 -12.60 -5.67 19.29
C ARG A 207 -11.81 -6.44 20.34
N GLY A 208 -10.97 -5.77 21.12
CA GLY A 208 -10.12 -6.41 22.12
C GLY A 208 -9.09 -7.39 21.53
N LEU A 209 -8.64 -7.13 20.28
CA LEU A 209 -7.66 -7.97 19.61
C LEU A 209 -6.29 -7.82 20.27
N SER A 210 -5.57 -8.94 20.43
CA SER A 210 -4.22 -8.94 20.97
C SER A 210 -3.45 -10.19 20.57
N GLY A 211 -2.13 -10.11 20.56
CA GLY A 211 -1.25 -11.22 20.25
C GLY A 211 -1.45 -11.78 18.85
N PHE A 212 -0.90 -12.99 18.62
CA PHE A 212 -0.94 -13.65 17.33
C PHE A 212 -2.38 -13.87 16.81
N GLU A 213 -3.27 -14.38 17.65
CA GLU A 213 -4.66 -14.66 17.25
C GLU A 213 -5.42 -13.36 16.88
N GLY A 214 -5.16 -12.26 17.59
CA GLY A 214 -5.71 -10.96 17.28
C GLY A 214 -5.21 -10.43 15.93
N TYR A 215 -3.93 -10.62 15.64
CA TYR A 215 -3.35 -10.28 14.33
C TYR A 215 -3.97 -11.10 13.19
N ILE A 216 -4.12 -12.40 13.38
CA ILE A 216 -4.77 -13.27 12.38
C ILE A 216 -6.22 -12.84 12.13
N ALA A 217 -7.00 -12.57 13.18
CA ALA A 217 -8.36 -12.07 13.05
C ALA A 217 -8.43 -10.73 12.27
N ALA A 218 -7.46 -9.84 12.47
CA ALA A 218 -7.35 -8.60 11.71
C ALA A 218 -7.04 -8.87 10.22
N LEU A 219 -6.14 -9.80 9.91
CA LEU A 219 -5.81 -10.20 8.54
C LEU A 219 -7.00 -10.85 7.84
N GLU A 220 -7.73 -11.74 8.51
CA GLU A 220 -8.93 -12.39 7.98
C GLU A 220 -10.01 -11.36 7.62
N GLU A 221 -10.26 -10.39 8.50
CA GLU A 221 -11.22 -9.32 8.22
C GLU A 221 -10.76 -8.43 7.07
N ARG A 222 -9.47 -8.08 6.99
CA ARG A 222 -8.95 -7.31 5.88
C ARG A 222 -9.15 -8.05 4.56
N GLN A 223 -8.72 -9.32 4.49
CA GLN A 223 -8.87 -10.14 3.29
C GLN A 223 -10.35 -10.29 2.90
N ARG A 224 -11.24 -10.52 3.87
CA ARG A 224 -12.68 -10.61 3.62
C ARG A 224 -13.20 -9.35 2.91
N ARG A 225 -12.88 -8.17 3.43
CA ARG A 225 -13.32 -6.89 2.84
C ARG A 225 -12.68 -6.65 1.47
N GLU A 226 -11.38 -6.94 1.31
CA GLU A 226 -10.67 -6.83 0.03
C GLU A 226 -11.34 -7.71 -1.05
N LEU A 227 -11.67 -8.95 -0.72
CA LEU A 227 -12.33 -9.89 -1.63
C LEU A 227 -13.78 -9.51 -1.96
N GLU A 228 -14.49 -8.88 -1.04
CA GLU A 228 -15.83 -8.35 -1.30
C GLU A 228 -15.81 -7.12 -2.21
N MET A 229 -14.79 -6.28 -2.08
CA MET A 229 -14.64 -5.06 -2.88
C MET A 229 -14.05 -5.34 -4.27
N LEU A 230 -13.07 -6.23 -4.38
CA LEU A 230 -12.31 -6.46 -5.61
C LEU A 230 -13.17 -6.64 -6.87
N PRO A 231 -14.25 -7.45 -6.89
CA PRO A 231 -15.10 -7.58 -8.08
C PRO A 231 -15.95 -6.35 -8.41
N GLN A 232 -16.01 -5.37 -7.51
CA GLN A 232 -16.77 -4.13 -7.67
C GLN A 232 -15.89 -2.96 -8.13
N LEU A 233 -14.56 -3.12 -8.11
CA LEU A 233 -13.63 -2.09 -8.56
C LEU A 233 -13.63 -1.99 -10.09
N PRO A 234 -13.54 -0.77 -10.66
CA PRO A 234 -13.48 -0.55 -12.10
C PRO A 234 -12.08 -0.84 -12.67
N VAL A 235 -11.50 -1.98 -12.30
CA VAL A 235 -10.18 -2.45 -12.73
C VAL A 235 -10.27 -3.92 -13.13
N LYS A 236 -9.42 -4.34 -14.05
CA LYS A 236 -9.30 -5.75 -14.37
C LYS A 236 -8.63 -6.48 -13.21
N SER A 237 -9.24 -7.53 -12.69
CA SER A 237 -8.70 -8.26 -11.54
C SER A 237 -8.71 -9.76 -11.74
N PHE A 238 -7.69 -10.42 -11.18
CA PHE A 238 -7.51 -11.88 -11.21
C PHE A 238 -7.20 -12.39 -9.82
N LEU A 239 -7.96 -13.38 -9.39
CA LEU A 239 -7.83 -14.02 -8.09
C LEU A 239 -7.08 -15.35 -8.24
N PHE A 240 -6.04 -15.53 -7.42
CA PHE A 240 -5.28 -16.76 -7.29
C PHE A 240 -5.47 -17.34 -5.89
N ASP A 241 -6.21 -18.44 -5.79
CA ASP A 241 -6.45 -19.14 -4.52
C ASP A 241 -5.24 -19.96 -4.13
N ASP A 242 -4.68 -19.72 -2.94
CA ASP A 242 -3.55 -20.45 -2.34
C ASP A 242 -2.38 -20.73 -3.32
N PRO A 243 -1.85 -19.73 -4.04
CA PRO A 243 -0.82 -19.96 -5.06
C PRO A 243 0.46 -20.58 -4.50
N GLN A 244 0.70 -20.42 -3.20
CA GLN A 244 1.84 -21.03 -2.48
C GLN A 244 1.82 -22.56 -2.47
N ARG A 245 0.70 -23.20 -2.79
CA ARG A 245 0.61 -24.67 -2.91
C ARG A 245 1.26 -25.19 -4.19
N ASP A 246 1.24 -24.39 -5.27
CA ASP A 246 1.87 -24.72 -6.55
C ASP A 246 2.22 -23.42 -7.30
N TRP A 247 3.38 -22.87 -7.01
CA TRP A 247 3.88 -21.68 -7.67
C TRP A 247 4.09 -21.85 -9.17
N ASN A 248 4.45 -23.07 -9.64
CA ASN A 248 4.65 -23.31 -11.06
C ASN A 248 3.33 -23.17 -11.83
N ALA A 249 2.26 -23.76 -11.31
CA ALA A 249 0.93 -23.60 -11.89
C ALA A 249 0.45 -22.14 -11.81
N ALA A 250 0.70 -21.43 -10.71
CA ALA A 250 0.33 -20.03 -10.55
C ALA A 250 1.05 -19.15 -11.57
N TYR A 251 2.37 -19.27 -11.71
CA TYR A 251 3.16 -18.48 -12.66
C TYR A 251 2.86 -18.83 -14.12
N SER A 252 2.53 -20.09 -14.45
CA SER A 252 2.04 -20.44 -15.78
C SER A 252 0.79 -19.65 -16.15
N LYS A 253 -0.20 -19.62 -15.24
CA LYS A 253 -1.45 -18.85 -15.44
C LYS A 253 -1.20 -17.35 -15.51
N ILE A 254 -0.33 -16.79 -14.66
CA ILE A 254 0.05 -15.37 -14.74
C ILE A 254 0.71 -15.07 -16.08
N GLY A 255 1.61 -15.91 -16.55
CA GLY A 255 2.24 -15.75 -17.87
C GLY A 255 1.25 -15.81 -19.05
N GLU A 256 0.21 -16.65 -18.97
CA GLU A 256 -0.88 -16.67 -19.95
C GLU A 256 -1.68 -15.37 -19.94
N LEU A 257 -1.99 -14.87 -18.74
CA LEU A 257 -2.67 -13.58 -18.54
C LEU A 257 -1.91 -12.41 -19.17
N LEU A 258 -0.60 -12.34 -18.93
CA LEU A 258 0.25 -11.27 -19.47
C LEU A 258 0.25 -11.28 -21.00
N ARG A 259 0.33 -12.44 -21.63
CA ARG A 259 0.24 -12.58 -23.10
C ARG A 259 -1.13 -12.19 -23.67
N GLY A 260 -2.22 -12.51 -22.95
CA GLY A 260 -3.58 -12.17 -23.37
C GLY A 260 -3.95 -10.69 -23.18
N THR A 261 -3.19 -9.93 -22.40
CA THR A 261 -3.37 -8.47 -22.28
C THR A 261 -2.71 -7.69 -23.43
N ASP A 262 -1.78 -8.30 -24.17
CA ASP A 262 -1.08 -7.66 -25.30
C ASP A 262 -1.84 -7.81 -26.64
N GLU A 263 -2.86 -8.67 -26.73
CA GLU A 263 -3.58 -8.99 -27.96
C GLU A 263 -4.88 -8.18 -28.19
N HIS A 264 -5.18 -7.20 -27.36
CA HIS A 264 -6.37 -6.32 -27.46
C HIS A 264 -5.96 -4.85 -27.37
#